data_1adf4aff363aa5aeaf2f72b96522f998
#
_entry.id   1adf4aff363aa5aeaf2f72b96522f998
#
_cell.length_a   1.000
_cell.length_b   1.000
_cell.length_c   1.000
_cell.angle_alpha   90.00
_cell.angle_beta   90.00
_cell.angle_gamma   90.00
#
_symmetry.space_group_name_H-M   'P 1'
#
loop_
_entity.id
_entity.type
_entity.pdbx_description
1 polymer ?
#
loop_
_entity_poly.entity_id
_entity_poly.type
_entity_poly.pdbx_seq_one_letter_code
_entity_poly.pdbx_strand_id
1 'polypeptide(L)'
;MTIPRLSLDGRAAIVTGGSRGIGRAIALGFAEAGADVVVASRTLADLEKVAQEIEALGRRALAVETNIAVKSDVDNMVAKTLEKFGAVDILVNNAAINIMRPIVDLREDGWDKVMNVGLKGYYLCSQAVARVMMEKKSGNIINITSGAAEKAAPMLGAYSISKAGVAMLTQLLAIDMARYNIRVNAIGPGMVKTGFSQPMWGNPDMLKAIESTIPLGRLAEPEEIMAVALFLASDASSYITGQTIYVDGGTMA
;
A
#
# COMPACT_ATOMS: atom_id res chain seq x y z
N MET A 1 -9.89 31.48 3.71
CA MET A 1 -9.24 30.17 4.02
C MET A 1 -10.10 29.09 3.35
N THR A 2 -9.58 28.36 2.36
CA THR A 2 -10.30 27.25 1.74
C THR A 2 -9.88 25.97 2.45
N ILE A 3 -10.87 25.16 2.88
CA ILE A 3 -10.59 23.83 3.45
C ILE A 3 -10.08 22.95 2.30
N PRO A 4 -8.90 22.30 2.42
CA PRO A 4 -8.39 21.39 1.41
C PRO A 4 -9.39 20.25 1.17
N ARG A 5 -9.73 19.99 -0.09
CA ARG A 5 -10.60 18.88 -0.44
C ARG A 5 -9.79 17.59 -0.54
N LEU A 6 -10.41 16.48 -0.15
CA LEU A 6 -9.87 15.13 -0.36
C LEU A 6 -10.19 14.65 -1.79
N SER A 7 -9.94 15.49 -2.81
CA SER A 7 -10.16 15.16 -4.21
C SER A 7 -8.88 14.68 -4.88
N LEU A 8 -9.03 13.70 -5.77
CA LEU A 8 -7.99 13.18 -6.64
C LEU A 8 -8.33 13.39 -8.12
N ASP A 9 -9.22 14.37 -8.43
CA ASP A 9 -9.63 14.67 -9.80
C ASP A 9 -8.43 14.89 -10.72
N GLY A 10 -8.42 14.18 -11.87
CA GLY A 10 -7.37 14.27 -12.87
C GLY A 10 -6.04 13.60 -12.47
N ARG A 11 -5.98 12.87 -11.36
CA ARG A 11 -4.79 12.10 -10.93
C ARG A 11 -4.85 10.68 -11.48
N ALA A 12 -3.69 10.12 -11.82
CA ALA A 12 -3.51 8.72 -12.16
C ALA A 12 -2.78 8.00 -11.02
N ALA A 13 -3.42 6.97 -10.46
CA ALA A 13 -2.91 6.21 -9.33
C ALA A 13 -2.58 4.77 -9.72
N ILE A 14 -1.47 4.24 -9.20
CA ILE A 14 -1.12 2.81 -9.25
C ILE A 14 -1.30 2.23 -7.84
N VAL A 15 -2.05 1.13 -7.72
CA VAL A 15 -2.23 0.40 -6.46
C VAL A 15 -1.74 -1.05 -6.64
N THR A 16 -0.61 -1.39 -6.02
CA THR A 16 -0.10 -2.76 -6.02
C THR A 16 -0.83 -3.62 -4.99
N GLY A 17 -1.08 -4.89 -5.30
CA GLY A 17 -1.96 -5.74 -4.48
C GLY A 17 -3.41 -5.26 -4.47
N GLY A 18 -3.85 -4.58 -5.55
CA GLY A 18 -5.15 -3.94 -5.67
C GLY A 18 -6.35 -4.88 -5.87
N SER A 19 -6.14 -6.20 -5.94
CA SER A 19 -7.22 -7.16 -6.23
C SER A 19 -8.13 -7.48 -5.05
N ARG A 20 -7.73 -7.21 -3.80
CA ARG A 20 -8.50 -7.53 -2.59
C ARG A 20 -8.04 -6.74 -1.36
N GLY A 21 -8.82 -6.83 -0.27
CA GLY A 21 -8.49 -6.25 1.04
C GLY A 21 -8.19 -4.76 0.98
N ILE A 22 -7.15 -4.32 1.69
CA ILE A 22 -6.74 -2.92 1.78
C ILE A 22 -6.49 -2.32 0.39
N GLY A 23 -5.78 -3.03 -0.50
CA GLY A 23 -5.47 -2.52 -1.84
C GLY A 23 -6.70 -2.28 -2.68
N ARG A 24 -7.71 -3.19 -2.64
CA ARG A 24 -8.98 -2.99 -3.34
C ARG A 24 -9.75 -1.80 -2.75
N ALA A 25 -9.85 -1.70 -1.43
CA ALA A 25 -10.53 -0.57 -0.79
C ALA A 25 -9.88 0.76 -1.17
N ILE A 26 -8.54 0.86 -1.18
CA ILE A 26 -7.81 2.05 -1.62
C ILE A 26 -8.09 2.35 -3.10
N ALA A 27 -8.09 1.34 -3.98
CA ALA A 27 -8.33 1.54 -5.40
C ALA A 27 -9.73 2.10 -5.67
N LEU A 28 -10.77 1.57 -5.01
CA LEU A 28 -12.14 2.04 -5.12
C LEU A 28 -12.32 3.44 -4.51
N GLY A 29 -11.80 3.68 -3.29
CA GLY A 29 -11.89 4.99 -2.66
C GLY A 29 -11.14 6.09 -3.44
N PHE A 30 -10.03 5.76 -4.12
CA PHE A 30 -9.35 6.70 -5.01
C PHE A 30 -10.17 7.00 -6.26
N ALA A 31 -10.85 6.00 -6.82
CA ALA A 31 -11.78 6.18 -7.94
C ALA A 31 -12.98 7.06 -7.54
N GLU A 32 -13.60 6.81 -6.38
CA GLU A 32 -14.67 7.65 -5.84
C GLU A 32 -14.22 9.11 -5.62
N ALA A 33 -12.94 9.31 -5.23
CA ALA A 33 -12.35 10.63 -5.07
C ALA A 33 -11.93 11.30 -6.39
N GLY A 34 -12.13 10.65 -7.55
CA GLY A 34 -11.90 11.23 -8.89
C GLY A 34 -10.63 10.76 -9.60
N ALA A 35 -9.85 9.81 -9.05
CA ALA A 35 -8.66 9.31 -9.72
C ALA A 35 -8.98 8.28 -10.81
N ASP A 36 -8.15 8.22 -11.85
CA ASP A 36 -8.02 7.06 -12.71
C ASP A 36 -7.06 6.05 -12.08
N VAL A 37 -7.38 4.76 -12.09
CA VAL A 37 -6.66 3.81 -11.25
C VAL A 37 -6.13 2.61 -12.04
N VAL A 38 -4.84 2.32 -11.85
CA VAL A 38 -4.23 1.04 -12.21
C VAL A 38 -4.23 0.13 -11.00
N VAL A 39 -4.80 -1.06 -11.15
CA VAL A 39 -4.70 -2.14 -10.16
C VAL A 39 -3.73 -3.19 -10.64
N ALA A 40 -2.75 -3.54 -9.79
CA ALA A 40 -1.68 -4.46 -10.14
C ALA A 40 -1.55 -5.61 -9.13
N SER A 41 -1.53 -6.84 -9.59
CA SER A 41 -1.24 -8.06 -8.82
C SER A 41 -0.91 -9.22 -9.77
N ARG A 42 -0.67 -10.42 -9.22
CA ARG A 42 -0.31 -11.60 -10.01
C ARG A 42 -1.50 -12.33 -10.66
N THR A 43 -2.74 -11.97 -10.34
CA THR A 43 -3.95 -12.64 -10.84
C THR A 43 -4.78 -11.67 -11.63
N LEU A 44 -4.69 -11.72 -12.96
CA LEU A 44 -5.37 -10.78 -13.85
C LEU A 44 -6.89 -10.80 -13.68
N ALA A 45 -7.49 -11.98 -13.62
CA ALA A 45 -8.96 -12.11 -13.50
C ALA A 45 -9.56 -11.42 -12.26
N ASP A 46 -8.82 -11.38 -11.14
CA ASP A 46 -9.29 -10.65 -9.94
C ASP A 46 -9.11 -9.14 -10.08
N LEU A 47 -8.09 -8.70 -10.83
CA LEU A 47 -7.87 -7.29 -11.14
C LEU A 47 -8.93 -6.74 -12.09
N GLU A 48 -9.33 -7.53 -13.10
CA GLU A 48 -10.37 -7.16 -14.06
C GLU A 48 -11.72 -6.89 -13.39
N LYS A 49 -12.06 -7.65 -12.35
CA LYS A 49 -13.27 -7.41 -11.54
C LYS A 49 -13.20 -6.04 -10.85
N VAL A 50 -12.07 -5.71 -10.23
CA VAL A 50 -11.88 -4.42 -9.56
C VAL A 50 -11.83 -3.28 -10.58
N ALA A 51 -11.25 -3.50 -11.76
CA ALA A 51 -11.25 -2.51 -12.84
C ALA A 51 -12.68 -2.21 -13.30
N GLN A 52 -13.54 -3.22 -13.46
CA GLN A 52 -14.96 -3.04 -13.79
C GLN A 52 -15.71 -2.26 -12.70
N GLU A 53 -15.41 -2.50 -11.41
CA GLU A 53 -16.00 -1.74 -10.31
C GLU A 53 -15.58 -0.25 -10.37
N ILE A 54 -14.31 0.04 -10.69
CA ILE A 54 -13.79 1.40 -10.88
C ILE A 54 -14.47 2.08 -12.07
N GLU A 55 -14.64 1.35 -13.18
CA GLU A 55 -15.34 1.86 -14.37
C GLU A 55 -16.81 2.15 -14.08
N ALA A 56 -17.47 1.37 -13.24
CA ALA A 56 -18.85 1.62 -12.79
C ALA A 56 -18.97 2.90 -11.94
N LEU A 57 -17.87 3.37 -11.31
CA LEU A 57 -17.79 4.67 -10.65
C LEU A 57 -17.51 5.83 -11.62
N GLY A 58 -17.48 5.57 -12.94
CA GLY A 58 -17.25 6.57 -13.98
C GLY A 58 -15.77 6.98 -14.14
N ARG A 59 -14.83 6.17 -13.65
CA ARG A 59 -13.39 6.44 -13.79
C ARG A 59 -12.74 5.45 -14.75
N ARG A 60 -11.59 5.85 -15.32
CA ARG A 60 -10.79 4.92 -16.15
C ARG A 60 -10.04 3.97 -15.26
N ALA A 61 -10.04 2.69 -15.62
CA ALA A 61 -9.30 1.65 -14.91
C ALA A 61 -8.32 0.92 -15.84
N LEU A 62 -7.28 0.32 -15.26
CA LEU A 62 -6.37 -0.58 -15.96
C LEU A 62 -5.95 -1.72 -15.02
N ALA A 63 -6.24 -2.94 -15.43
CA ALA A 63 -5.73 -4.15 -14.77
C ALA A 63 -4.38 -4.55 -15.39
N VAL A 64 -3.34 -4.68 -14.56
CA VAL A 64 -2.01 -5.11 -15.02
C VAL A 64 -1.51 -6.28 -14.20
N GLU A 65 -1.37 -7.44 -14.83
CA GLU A 65 -0.69 -8.56 -14.18
C GLU A 65 0.75 -8.19 -13.90
N THR A 66 1.16 -8.26 -12.62
CA THR A 66 2.46 -7.75 -12.16
C THR A 66 2.95 -8.55 -10.96
N ASN A 67 4.14 -9.12 -11.07
CA ASN A 67 4.92 -9.58 -9.92
C ASN A 67 5.91 -8.47 -9.52
N ILE A 68 5.63 -7.74 -8.45
CA ILE A 68 6.48 -6.61 -8.03
C ILE A 68 7.90 -7.01 -7.61
N ALA A 69 8.17 -8.31 -7.40
CA ALA A 69 9.53 -8.82 -7.15
C ALA A 69 10.39 -8.90 -8.44
N VAL A 70 9.76 -8.74 -9.63
CA VAL A 70 10.38 -8.83 -10.95
C VAL A 70 10.42 -7.44 -11.58
N LYS A 71 11.64 -6.95 -11.85
CA LYS A 71 11.83 -5.58 -12.36
C LYS A 71 11.13 -5.35 -13.70
N SER A 72 11.21 -6.30 -14.64
CA SER A 72 10.56 -6.18 -15.95
C SER A 72 9.04 -6.03 -15.86
N ASP A 73 8.40 -6.70 -14.90
CA ASP A 73 6.96 -6.59 -14.68
C ASP A 73 6.59 -5.20 -14.13
N VAL A 74 7.42 -4.68 -13.22
CA VAL A 74 7.25 -3.32 -12.68
C VAL A 74 7.43 -2.27 -13.78
N ASP A 75 8.46 -2.40 -14.61
CA ASP A 75 8.71 -1.48 -15.74
C ASP A 75 7.53 -1.52 -16.73
N ASN A 76 7.00 -2.70 -17.05
CA ASN A 76 5.83 -2.88 -17.90
C ASN A 76 4.56 -2.25 -17.29
N MET A 77 4.35 -2.40 -15.98
CA MET A 77 3.23 -1.76 -15.26
C MET A 77 3.28 -0.23 -15.42
N VAL A 78 4.43 0.37 -15.22
CA VAL A 78 4.61 1.82 -15.36
C VAL A 78 4.43 2.26 -16.82
N ALA A 79 5.00 1.53 -17.78
CA ALA A 79 4.85 1.84 -19.21
C ALA A 79 3.39 1.81 -19.66
N LYS A 80 2.63 0.76 -19.30
CA LYS A 80 1.19 0.65 -19.58
C LYS A 80 0.38 1.75 -18.90
N THR A 81 0.77 2.18 -17.71
CA THR A 81 0.12 3.31 -17.02
C THR A 81 0.30 4.60 -17.81
N LEU A 82 1.52 4.88 -18.25
CA LEU A 82 1.83 6.06 -19.05
C LEU A 82 1.12 6.03 -20.40
N GLU A 83 1.08 4.89 -21.07
CA GLU A 83 0.34 4.71 -22.33
C GLU A 83 -1.15 5.00 -22.16
N LYS A 84 -1.78 4.49 -21.09
CA LYS A 84 -3.23 4.60 -20.87
C LYS A 84 -3.65 5.96 -20.32
N PHE A 85 -2.88 6.53 -19.38
CA PHE A 85 -3.28 7.73 -18.62
C PHE A 85 -2.37 8.94 -18.84
N GLY A 86 -1.20 8.76 -19.44
CA GLY A 86 -0.25 9.84 -19.73
C GLY A 86 0.59 10.29 -18.53
N ALA A 87 0.30 9.80 -17.32
CA ALA A 87 0.99 10.19 -16.10
C ALA A 87 0.93 9.10 -15.02
N VAL A 88 1.79 9.23 -14.01
CA VAL A 88 1.68 8.57 -12.71
C VAL A 88 1.79 9.64 -11.64
N ASP A 89 0.71 9.92 -10.92
CA ASP A 89 0.66 10.93 -9.86
C ASP A 89 0.79 10.32 -8.47
N ILE A 90 0.25 9.09 -8.30
CA ILE A 90 0.19 8.41 -7.02
C ILE A 90 0.63 6.96 -7.19
N LEU A 91 1.51 6.50 -6.29
CA LEU A 91 1.83 5.09 -6.13
C LEU A 91 1.44 4.63 -4.74
N VAL A 92 0.66 3.55 -4.65
CA VAL A 92 0.41 2.84 -3.40
C VAL A 92 1.10 1.47 -3.45
N ASN A 93 2.18 1.34 -2.70
CA ASN A 93 2.83 0.06 -2.45
C ASN A 93 2.09 -0.67 -1.33
N ASN A 94 1.24 -1.64 -1.70
CA ASN A 94 0.44 -2.39 -0.75
C ASN A 94 0.64 -3.91 -0.86
N ALA A 95 1.11 -4.43 -1.99
CA ALA A 95 1.30 -5.87 -2.17
C ALA A 95 2.23 -6.47 -1.10
N ALA A 96 1.79 -7.51 -0.43
CA ALA A 96 2.56 -8.19 0.62
C ALA A 96 2.28 -9.69 0.65
N ILE A 97 3.21 -10.43 1.20
CA ILE A 97 3.05 -11.82 1.60
C ILE A 97 3.60 -12.01 3.02
N ASN A 98 3.13 -13.04 3.69
CA ASN A 98 3.67 -13.47 4.96
C ASN A 98 3.83 -14.99 5.00
N ILE A 99 4.84 -15.47 5.71
CA ILE A 99 5.05 -16.87 6.05
C ILE A 99 5.18 -16.94 7.56
N MET A 100 4.12 -17.45 8.21
CA MET A 100 4.04 -17.54 9.68
C MET A 100 4.93 -18.68 10.18
N ARG A 101 6.12 -18.32 10.67
CA ARG A 101 7.10 -19.24 11.27
C ARG A 101 7.95 -18.49 12.31
N PRO A 102 8.43 -19.17 13.39
CA PRO A 102 9.51 -18.62 14.18
C PRO A 102 10.70 -18.26 13.28
N ILE A 103 11.38 -17.18 13.57
CA ILE A 103 12.46 -16.68 12.69
C ILE A 103 13.60 -17.70 12.53
N VAL A 104 13.87 -18.49 13.59
CA VAL A 104 14.92 -19.51 13.59
C VAL A 104 14.56 -20.74 12.75
N ASP A 105 13.26 -20.97 12.48
CA ASP A 105 12.74 -22.09 11.70
C ASP A 105 12.33 -21.67 10.28
N LEU A 106 12.49 -20.39 9.94
CA LEU A 106 12.14 -19.89 8.63
C LEU A 106 13.22 -20.28 7.62
N ARG A 107 12.84 -21.03 6.60
CA ARG A 107 13.76 -21.42 5.54
C ARG A 107 14.15 -20.23 4.67
N GLU A 108 15.34 -20.30 4.07
CA GLU A 108 15.90 -19.27 3.19
C GLU A 108 14.94 -18.89 2.05
N ASP A 109 14.34 -19.88 1.38
CA ASP A 109 13.38 -19.63 0.30
C ASP A 109 12.11 -18.88 0.76
N GLY A 110 11.69 -19.11 2.01
CA GLY A 110 10.60 -18.39 2.66
C GLY A 110 10.99 -16.95 2.99
N TRP A 111 12.19 -16.76 3.53
CA TRP A 111 12.76 -15.45 3.78
C TRP A 111 12.84 -14.62 2.48
N ASP A 112 13.44 -15.19 1.43
CA ASP A 112 13.61 -14.52 0.15
C ASP A 112 12.28 -14.11 -0.47
N LYS A 113 11.27 -14.97 -0.42
CA LYS A 113 9.93 -14.65 -0.90
C LYS A 113 9.35 -13.42 -0.19
N VAL A 114 9.43 -13.38 1.14
CA VAL A 114 8.89 -12.28 1.93
C VAL A 114 9.67 -10.99 1.65
N MET A 115 11.00 -11.03 1.64
CA MET A 115 11.85 -9.86 1.40
C MET A 115 11.73 -9.35 -0.04
N ASN A 116 11.65 -10.25 -1.03
CA ASN A 116 11.52 -9.87 -2.43
C ASN A 116 10.20 -9.16 -2.73
N VAL A 117 9.10 -9.56 -2.09
CA VAL A 117 7.81 -8.88 -2.25
C VAL A 117 7.69 -7.70 -1.28
N GLY A 118 7.97 -7.91 0.01
CA GLY A 118 7.68 -6.96 1.08
C GLY A 118 8.63 -5.76 1.16
N LEU A 119 9.85 -5.86 0.65
CA LEU A 119 10.84 -4.78 0.67
C LEU A 119 11.37 -4.45 -0.72
N LYS A 120 12.00 -5.42 -1.41
CA LYS A 120 12.58 -5.19 -2.74
C LYS A 120 11.51 -4.74 -3.76
N GLY A 121 10.32 -5.32 -3.73
CA GLY A 121 9.22 -4.93 -4.62
C GLY A 121 8.79 -3.48 -4.44
N TYR A 122 8.71 -3.00 -3.19
CA TYR A 122 8.42 -1.59 -2.89
C TYR A 122 9.51 -0.66 -3.41
N TYR A 123 10.78 -1.05 -3.22
CA TYR A 123 11.91 -0.32 -3.80
C TYR A 123 11.81 -0.24 -5.33
N LEU A 124 11.59 -1.37 -6.02
CA LEU A 124 11.50 -1.42 -7.48
C LEU A 124 10.35 -0.54 -8.02
N CYS A 125 9.15 -0.66 -7.44
CA CYS A 125 7.99 0.16 -7.81
C CYS A 125 8.27 1.64 -7.56
N SER A 126 8.79 1.99 -6.38
CA SER A 126 9.10 3.38 -6.04
C SER A 126 10.17 3.95 -6.97
N GLN A 127 11.23 3.20 -7.28
CA GLN A 127 12.30 3.65 -8.19
C GLN A 127 11.76 3.91 -9.61
N ALA A 128 10.93 3.01 -10.14
CA ALA A 128 10.38 3.14 -11.50
C ALA A 128 9.46 4.35 -11.60
N VAL A 129 8.55 4.51 -10.62
CA VAL A 129 7.57 5.62 -10.60
C VAL A 129 8.25 6.95 -10.26
N ALA A 130 9.22 6.97 -9.33
CA ALA A 130 9.93 8.20 -8.96
C ALA A 130 10.60 8.87 -10.16
N ARG A 131 11.16 8.10 -11.10
CA ARG A 131 11.77 8.66 -12.33
C ARG A 131 10.77 9.48 -13.14
N VAL A 132 9.55 8.97 -13.32
CA VAL A 132 8.46 9.67 -14.01
C VAL A 132 8.01 10.90 -13.22
N MET A 133 7.85 10.77 -11.91
CA MET A 133 7.43 11.87 -11.04
C MET A 133 8.49 13.00 -10.97
N MET A 134 9.79 12.66 -11.01
CA MET A 134 10.88 13.64 -11.02
C MET A 134 10.89 14.53 -12.26
N GLU A 135 10.59 13.98 -13.44
CA GLU A 135 10.44 14.73 -14.68
C GLU A 135 9.28 15.72 -14.59
N LYS A 136 8.16 15.29 -14.00
CA LYS A 136 6.97 16.11 -13.77
C LYS A 136 7.13 17.10 -12.61
N LYS A 137 8.10 16.89 -11.71
CA LYS A 137 8.30 17.62 -10.43
C LYS A 137 7.05 17.62 -9.54
N SER A 138 6.35 16.49 -9.49
CA SER A 138 5.15 16.29 -8.67
C SER A 138 4.88 14.81 -8.52
N GLY A 139 4.48 14.36 -7.33
CA GLY A 139 4.10 12.99 -7.09
C GLY A 139 3.84 12.67 -5.62
N ASN A 140 3.26 11.49 -5.40
CA ASN A 140 2.95 10.99 -4.07
C ASN A 140 3.16 9.48 -4.02
N ILE A 141 3.97 8.99 -3.08
CA ILE A 141 4.19 7.57 -2.84
C ILE A 141 3.68 7.24 -1.44
N ILE A 142 2.81 6.23 -1.34
CA ILE A 142 2.26 5.74 -0.07
C ILE A 142 2.66 4.28 0.08
N ASN A 143 3.36 3.98 1.18
CA ASN A 143 3.82 2.63 1.49
C ASN A 143 2.95 2.03 2.61
N ILE A 144 2.38 0.86 2.40
CA ILE A 144 1.67 0.15 3.47
C ILE A 144 2.70 -0.67 4.26
N THR A 145 3.00 -0.19 5.47
CA THR A 145 3.84 -0.87 6.46
C THR A 145 2.99 -1.80 7.35
N SER A 146 3.22 -1.78 8.64
CA SER A 146 2.44 -2.52 9.65
C SER A 146 2.85 -2.02 11.05
N GLY A 147 2.03 -2.16 12.06
CA GLY A 147 2.45 -2.07 13.47
C GLY A 147 3.59 -3.04 13.81
N ALA A 148 3.66 -4.18 13.09
CA ALA A 148 4.76 -5.13 13.22
C ALA A 148 6.13 -4.60 12.73
N ALA A 149 6.20 -3.41 12.13
CA ALA A 149 7.45 -2.73 11.78
C ALA A 149 8.15 -2.14 13.01
N GLU A 150 7.40 -1.73 14.01
CA GLU A 150 7.90 -1.11 15.25
C GLU A 150 7.98 -2.11 16.41
N LYS A 151 6.95 -2.95 16.54
CA LYS A 151 6.84 -3.92 17.62
C LYS A 151 6.91 -5.33 17.04
N ALA A 152 7.97 -6.05 17.40
CA ALA A 152 8.14 -7.43 16.94
C ALA A 152 6.93 -8.30 17.34
N ALA A 153 6.40 -9.02 16.36
CA ALA A 153 5.29 -9.95 16.56
C ALA A 153 5.76 -11.39 16.37
N PRO A 154 5.44 -12.31 17.29
CA PRO A 154 5.78 -13.72 17.15
C PRO A 154 5.29 -14.28 15.80
N MET A 155 6.03 -15.21 15.20
CA MET A 155 5.72 -15.86 13.93
C MET A 155 5.79 -14.95 12.68
N LEU A 156 6.03 -13.64 12.82
CA LEU A 156 6.05 -12.66 11.73
C LEU A 156 7.46 -12.12 11.41
N GLY A 157 8.54 -12.84 11.77
CA GLY A 157 9.91 -12.31 11.76
C GLY A 157 10.33 -11.66 10.44
N ALA A 158 10.32 -12.38 9.31
CA ALA A 158 10.70 -11.82 8.01
C ALA A 158 9.74 -10.70 7.55
N TYR A 159 8.45 -10.84 7.84
CA TYR A 159 7.46 -9.80 7.53
C TYR A 159 7.74 -8.51 8.31
N SER A 160 7.94 -8.61 9.63
CA SER A 160 8.27 -7.46 10.49
C SER A 160 9.53 -6.75 10.00
N ILE A 161 10.60 -7.51 9.69
CA ILE A 161 11.85 -6.97 9.17
C ILE A 161 11.62 -6.27 7.82
N SER A 162 10.86 -6.87 6.92
CA SER A 162 10.54 -6.24 5.63
C SER A 162 9.77 -4.92 5.81
N LYS A 163 8.83 -4.87 6.77
CA LYS A 163 8.02 -3.67 7.03
C LYS A 163 8.79 -2.57 7.76
N ALA A 164 9.72 -2.93 8.65
CA ALA A 164 10.69 -1.99 9.21
C ALA A 164 11.61 -1.40 8.11
N GLY A 165 12.08 -2.25 7.19
CA GLY A 165 12.81 -1.80 6.01
C GLY A 165 12.01 -0.85 5.12
N VAL A 166 10.70 -1.06 4.95
CA VAL A 166 9.81 -0.16 4.20
C VAL A 166 9.63 1.19 4.92
N ALA A 167 9.56 1.19 6.27
CA ALA A 167 9.50 2.45 7.03
C ALA A 167 10.78 3.27 6.80
N MET A 168 11.96 2.67 6.84
CA MET A 168 13.22 3.33 6.54
C MET A 168 13.31 3.75 5.06
N LEU A 169 12.86 2.92 4.11
CA LEU A 169 12.79 3.26 2.69
C LEU A 169 11.91 4.50 2.46
N THR A 170 10.81 4.63 3.20
CA THR A 170 9.91 5.79 3.14
C THR A 170 10.65 7.08 3.52
N GLN A 171 11.41 7.06 4.60
CA GLN A 171 12.19 8.23 5.07
C GLN A 171 13.27 8.61 4.06
N LEU A 172 14.04 7.65 3.57
CA LEU A 172 15.09 7.89 2.57
C LEU A 172 14.52 8.49 1.27
N LEU A 173 13.46 7.89 0.73
CA LEU A 173 12.80 8.41 -0.46
C LEU A 173 12.21 9.80 -0.24
N ALA A 174 11.67 10.09 0.95
CA ALA A 174 11.13 11.41 1.26
C ALA A 174 12.23 12.49 1.20
N ILE A 175 13.42 12.21 1.75
CA ILE A 175 14.58 13.11 1.71
C ILE A 175 15.06 13.31 0.26
N ASP A 176 15.27 12.23 -0.47
CA ASP A 176 15.81 12.26 -1.83
C ASP A 176 14.87 12.95 -2.82
N MET A 177 13.53 12.79 -2.63
CA MET A 177 12.53 13.25 -3.58
C MET A 177 11.95 14.63 -3.25
N ALA A 178 12.19 15.19 -2.06
CA ALA A 178 11.62 16.47 -1.63
C ALA A 178 11.92 17.63 -2.60
N ARG A 179 13.15 17.71 -3.13
CA ARG A 179 13.55 18.72 -4.11
C ARG A 179 12.77 18.67 -5.43
N TYR A 180 12.10 17.57 -5.70
CA TYR A 180 11.24 17.38 -6.87
C TYR A 180 9.75 17.54 -6.55
N ASN A 181 9.42 18.05 -5.36
CA ASN A 181 8.03 18.18 -4.90
C ASN A 181 7.28 16.84 -4.90
N ILE A 182 7.96 15.75 -4.52
CA ILE A 182 7.40 14.41 -4.37
C ILE A 182 7.34 14.09 -2.89
N ARG A 183 6.16 13.72 -2.39
CA ARG A 183 5.96 13.31 -1.01
C ARG A 183 5.97 11.78 -0.91
N VAL A 184 6.58 11.25 0.13
CA VAL A 184 6.63 9.81 0.39
C VAL A 184 6.28 9.57 1.85
N ASN A 185 5.17 8.85 2.09
CA ASN A 185 4.71 8.55 3.44
C ASN A 185 4.34 7.07 3.56
N ALA A 186 4.15 6.61 4.78
CA ALA A 186 3.71 5.26 5.08
C ALA A 186 2.45 5.24 5.93
N ILE A 187 1.67 4.18 5.81
CA ILE A 187 0.60 3.84 6.72
C ILE A 187 0.99 2.54 7.42
N GLY A 188 0.89 2.50 8.74
CA GLY A 188 1.13 1.31 9.57
C GLY A 188 -0.19 0.74 10.09
N PRO A 189 -0.88 -0.15 9.36
CA PRO A 189 -2.09 -0.77 9.86
C PRO A 189 -1.82 -1.66 11.09
N GLY A 190 -2.78 -1.67 12.02
CA GLY A 190 -2.93 -2.73 12.99
C GLY A 190 -3.59 -3.97 12.39
N MET A 191 -4.47 -4.62 13.15
CA MET A 191 -5.25 -5.76 12.67
C MET A 191 -6.44 -5.29 11.85
N VAL A 192 -6.49 -5.68 10.57
CA VAL A 192 -7.53 -5.31 9.59
C VAL A 192 -8.23 -6.58 9.10
N LYS A 193 -9.54 -6.59 9.00
CA LYS A 193 -10.34 -7.72 8.48
C LYS A 193 -10.13 -7.90 6.99
N THR A 194 -9.24 -8.79 6.62
CA THR A 194 -8.91 -9.13 5.22
C THR A 194 -8.63 -10.62 5.08
N GLY A 195 -8.64 -11.14 3.86
CA GLY A 195 -8.21 -12.51 3.60
C GLY A 195 -6.73 -12.77 3.98
N PHE A 196 -5.89 -11.73 4.03
CA PHE A 196 -4.50 -11.85 4.47
C PHE A 196 -4.39 -12.15 5.97
N SER A 197 -5.21 -11.53 6.79
CA SER A 197 -5.22 -11.69 8.25
C SER A 197 -6.20 -12.76 8.75
N GLN A 198 -7.06 -13.29 7.88
CA GLN A 198 -8.08 -14.29 8.23
C GLN A 198 -7.57 -15.47 9.07
N PRO A 199 -6.37 -16.04 8.83
CA PRO A 199 -5.86 -17.12 9.68
C PRO A 199 -5.69 -16.72 11.15
N MET A 200 -5.59 -15.43 11.46
CA MET A 200 -5.42 -14.91 12.81
C MET A 200 -6.76 -14.65 13.54
N TRP A 201 -7.86 -14.40 12.82
CA TRP A 201 -9.15 -14.03 13.41
C TRP A 201 -10.31 -14.93 12.95
N GLY A 202 -10.06 -15.93 12.11
CA GLY A 202 -11.09 -16.85 11.64
C GLY A 202 -11.66 -17.78 12.72
N ASN A 203 -10.99 -17.89 13.87
CA ASN A 203 -11.47 -18.60 15.06
C ASN A 203 -12.02 -17.58 16.08
N PRO A 204 -13.25 -17.76 16.64
CA PRO A 204 -13.85 -16.81 17.57
C PRO A 204 -13.03 -16.53 18.83
N ASP A 205 -12.36 -17.53 19.39
CA ASP A 205 -11.54 -17.36 20.60
C ASP A 205 -10.27 -16.56 20.29
N MET A 206 -9.65 -16.80 19.14
CA MET A 206 -8.51 -16.01 18.66
C MET A 206 -8.92 -14.58 18.37
N LEU A 207 -10.07 -14.37 17.71
CA LEU A 207 -10.60 -13.04 17.45
C LEU A 207 -10.78 -12.27 18.76
N LYS A 208 -11.47 -12.86 19.75
CA LYS A 208 -11.67 -12.24 21.07
C LYS A 208 -10.35 -11.92 21.78
N ALA A 209 -9.38 -12.82 21.70
CA ALA A 209 -8.06 -12.58 22.27
C ALA A 209 -7.35 -11.40 21.58
N ILE A 210 -7.43 -11.28 20.25
CA ILE A 210 -6.86 -10.16 19.51
C ILE A 210 -7.60 -8.85 19.86
N GLU A 211 -8.92 -8.84 19.83
CA GLU A 211 -9.72 -7.66 20.14
C GLU A 211 -9.42 -7.12 21.55
N SER A 212 -9.16 -8.01 22.51
CA SER A 212 -8.80 -7.60 23.89
C SER A 212 -7.44 -6.89 23.98
N THR A 213 -6.58 -7.00 22.95
CA THR A 213 -5.29 -6.29 22.89
C THR A 213 -5.37 -4.95 22.16
N ILE A 214 -6.50 -4.65 21.54
CA ILE A 214 -6.72 -3.42 20.79
C ILE A 214 -7.53 -2.46 21.68
N PRO A 215 -7.02 -1.27 22.02
CA PRO A 215 -7.77 -0.32 22.86
C PRO A 215 -9.18 0.02 22.34
N LEU A 216 -9.37 0.13 21.01
CA LEU A 216 -10.71 0.33 20.42
C LEU A 216 -11.58 -0.94 20.42
N GLY A 217 -11.08 -2.09 20.90
CA GLY A 217 -11.84 -3.32 21.10
C GLY A 217 -12.33 -4.04 19.85
N ARG A 218 -11.79 -3.72 18.67
CA ARG A 218 -12.19 -4.35 17.40
C ARG A 218 -11.07 -4.30 16.36
N LEU A 219 -11.16 -5.15 15.36
CA LEU A 219 -10.34 -5.05 14.15
C LEU A 219 -10.81 -3.86 13.31
N ALA A 220 -9.88 -3.28 12.54
CA ALA A 220 -10.23 -2.28 11.54
C ALA A 220 -10.83 -2.93 10.28
N GLU A 221 -11.69 -2.18 9.59
CA GLU A 221 -12.12 -2.50 8.23
C GLU A 221 -11.15 -1.89 7.21
N PRO A 222 -11.02 -2.45 5.98
CA PRO A 222 -10.12 -1.92 4.94
C PRO A 222 -10.35 -0.45 4.60
N GLU A 223 -11.60 0.02 4.71
CA GLU A 223 -12.02 1.39 4.43
C GLU A 223 -11.40 2.40 5.42
N GLU A 224 -11.07 1.98 6.65
CA GLU A 224 -10.42 2.84 7.64
C GLU A 224 -8.94 3.11 7.26
N ILE A 225 -8.31 2.18 6.56
CA ILE A 225 -6.97 2.38 5.99
C ILE A 225 -7.05 3.23 4.71
N MET A 226 -8.07 2.98 3.88
CA MET A 226 -8.33 3.75 2.65
C MET A 226 -8.51 5.23 2.95
N ALA A 227 -9.23 5.60 4.01
CA ALA A 227 -9.46 7.00 4.39
C ALA A 227 -8.13 7.74 4.65
N VAL A 228 -7.17 7.11 5.32
CA VAL A 228 -5.84 7.69 5.56
C VAL A 228 -5.01 7.71 4.28
N ALA A 229 -5.13 6.69 3.42
CA ALA A 229 -4.47 6.69 2.12
C ALA A 229 -4.98 7.84 1.23
N LEU A 230 -6.30 8.10 1.21
CA LEU A 230 -6.91 9.23 0.50
C LEU A 230 -6.40 10.58 1.05
N PHE A 231 -6.35 10.75 2.37
CA PHE A 231 -5.77 11.95 2.99
C PHE A 231 -4.32 12.16 2.54
N LEU A 232 -3.47 11.12 2.61
CA LEU A 232 -2.07 11.22 2.20
C LEU A 232 -1.90 11.44 0.68
N ALA A 233 -2.81 10.92 -0.14
CA ALA A 233 -2.79 11.10 -1.59
C ALA A 233 -3.19 12.52 -2.01
N SER A 234 -4.01 13.19 -1.22
CA SER A 234 -4.57 14.51 -1.54
C SER A 234 -3.64 15.68 -1.15
N ASP A 235 -4.01 16.89 -1.58
CA ASP A 235 -3.30 18.12 -1.23
C ASP A 235 -3.51 18.52 0.24
N ALA A 236 -4.45 17.88 0.97
CA ALA A 236 -4.64 18.11 2.40
C ALA A 236 -3.43 17.70 3.25
N SER A 237 -2.55 16.86 2.72
CA SER A 237 -1.29 16.43 3.36
C SER A 237 -0.03 17.06 2.72
N SER A 238 -0.15 18.22 2.09
CA SER A 238 0.92 18.85 1.30
C SER A 238 2.21 19.14 2.08
N TYR A 239 2.15 19.22 3.41
CA TYR A 239 3.34 19.44 4.27
C TYR A 239 3.73 18.17 5.07
N ILE A 240 3.25 16.99 4.65
CA ILE A 240 3.56 15.71 5.30
C ILE A 240 4.40 14.87 4.35
N THR A 241 5.64 14.56 4.72
CA THR A 241 6.54 13.63 4.02
C THR A 241 7.47 12.93 5.01
N GLY A 242 7.87 11.70 4.71
CA GLY A 242 8.73 10.86 5.54
C GLY A 242 8.06 10.25 6.78
N GLN A 243 6.73 10.39 6.92
CA GLN A 243 6.01 9.96 8.12
C GLN A 243 5.38 8.57 7.95
N THR A 244 5.29 7.83 9.06
CA THR A 244 4.43 6.66 9.19
C THR A 244 3.24 7.00 10.07
N ILE A 245 2.02 6.89 9.53
CA ILE A 245 0.78 7.09 10.28
C ILE A 245 0.24 5.72 10.68
N TYR A 246 0.17 5.45 11.98
CA TYR A 246 -0.41 4.20 12.49
C TYR A 246 -1.92 4.29 12.52
N VAL A 247 -2.59 3.26 11.97
CA VAL A 247 -4.05 3.08 11.96
C VAL A 247 -4.32 1.72 12.59
N ASP A 248 -4.28 1.67 13.91
CA ASP A 248 -4.12 0.44 14.66
C ASP A 248 -5.04 0.32 15.90
N GLY A 249 -5.99 1.24 16.03
CA GLY A 249 -6.93 1.25 17.17
C GLY A 249 -6.27 1.51 18.52
N GLY A 250 -5.07 2.12 18.55
CA GLY A 250 -4.31 2.44 19.75
C GLY A 250 -3.34 1.34 20.21
N THR A 251 -3.12 0.30 19.40
CA THR A 251 -2.25 -0.85 19.79
C THR A 251 -0.80 -0.43 20.03
N MET A 252 -0.34 0.67 19.42
CA MET A 252 1.01 1.21 19.54
C MET A 252 1.13 2.39 20.51
N ALA A 253 0.05 2.79 21.17
CA ALA A 253 0.05 3.90 22.13
C ALA A 253 0.76 3.56 23.44
#